data_703e814a36c26d551035c490cde22d31
#
_entry.id   703e814a36c26d551035c490cde22d31
#
_cell.length_a   1.000
_cell.length_b   1.000
_cell.length_c   1.000
_cell.angle_alpha   90.00
_cell.angle_beta   90.00
_cell.angle_gamma   90.00
#
_symmetry.space_group_name_H-M   'P 1'
#
loop_
_entity.id
_entity.type
_entity.pdbx_description
1 polymer ?
#
loop_
_entity_poly.entity_id
_entity_poly.type
_entity_poly.pdbx_seq_one_letter_code
_entity_poly.pdbx_strand_id
1 'polypeptide(L)'
;TINLYAADDAFDDKIISDKRLKNFELSSEQIKEDSSKLKKDWINPITYQYTNNLGEEYETQRSVISINQPIFQSGGIYQAIKYADSTYKYASLDLEQQKKELIKDALNILFNIEKTNLNIEKAKYTLENAKIDVNRKKEQVLNGFLDASFLDDALLTLNTTKHNLVDLKYQKQELINNFNNISSKEYTKFELPTFKLFDEKEFLDNNINLKKIEADVMKKGNYSYMTMAKYLP
;
A
#
# COMPACT_ATOMS: atom_id res chain seq x y z
N THR A 1 13.00 -5.40 -10.92
CA THR A 1 11.66 -5.11 -10.40
C THR A 1 10.70 -6.10 -11.04
N ILE A 2 10.32 -7.14 -10.32
CA ILE A 2 9.39 -8.16 -10.80
C ILE A 2 8.00 -7.54 -10.72
N ASN A 3 7.37 -7.30 -11.87
CA ASN A 3 5.96 -6.90 -11.89
C ASN A 3 5.10 -8.13 -11.66
N LEU A 4 4.41 -8.12 -10.54
CA LEU A 4 3.38 -9.08 -10.19
C LEU A 4 2.11 -8.77 -10.98
N TYR A 5 1.94 -9.35 -12.14
CA TYR A 5 0.63 -9.65 -12.66
C TYR A 5 0.46 -11.17 -12.54
N ALA A 6 -0.15 -11.59 -11.44
CA ALA A 6 -0.66 -12.93 -11.35
C ALA A 6 -1.82 -13.05 -12.34
N ALA A 7 -1.82 -14.08 -13.14
CA ALA A 7 -2.98 -14.48 -13.90
C ALA A 7 -4.05 -14.99 -12.93
N ASP A 8 -4.73 -14.08 -12.27
CA ASP A 8 -6.05 -14.26 -11.67
C ASP A 8 -6.41 -12.99 -10.89
N ASP A 9 -7.30 -12.15 -11.42
CA ASP A 9 -7.92 -11.03 -10.70
C ASP A 9 -8.61 -11.50 -9.40
N ALA A 10 -8.87 -12.80 -9.29
CA ALA A 10 -9.49 -13.44 -8.13
C ALA A 10 -8.57 -13.58 -6.89
N PHE A 11 -7.23 -13.50 -7.06
CA PHE A 11 -6.29 -13.60 -5.96
C PHE A 11 -6.16 -12.27 -5.22
N ASP A 12 -6.20 -11.17 -5.94
CA ASP A 12 -5.91 -9.82 -5.44
C ASP A 12 -6.89 -9.36 -4.35
N ASP A 13 -8.19 -9.58 -4.55
CA ASP A 13 -9.20 -9.14 -3.59
C ASP A 13 -9.38 -10.11 -2.40
N LYS A 14 -8.92 -11.36 -2.53
CA LYS A 14 -9.05 -12.36 -1.46
C LYS A 14 -8.01 -12.22 -0.35
N ILE A 15 -6.84 -11.63 -0.65
CA ILE A 15 -5.74 -11.50 0.31
C ILE A 15 -5.92 -10.32 1.26
N ILE A 16 -6.56 -9.24 0.80
CA ILE A 16 -6.81 -8.03 1.57
C ILE A 16 -8.04 -8.23 2.48
N SER A 17 -7.98 -7.71 3.69
CA SER A 17 -9.13 -7.76 4.61
C SER A 17 -10.29 -6.89 4.12
N ASP A 18 -11.53 -7.31 4.39
CA ASP A 18 -12.76 -6.60 3.98
C ASP A 18 -12.79 -5.15 4.48
N LYS A 19 -12.24 -4.89 5.67
CA LYS A 19 -12.13 -3.52 6.20
C LYS A 19 -11.21 -2.64 5.36
N ARG A 20 -10.10 -3.18 4.86
CA ARG A 20 -9.18 -2.45 3.99
C ARG A 20 -9.76 -2.28 2.58
N LEU A 21 -10.45 -3.28 2.05
CA LEU A 21 -11.18 -3.16 0.78
C LEU A 21 -12.24 -2.06 0.87
N LYS A 22 -13.02 -2.04 1.96
CA LYS A 22 -14.00 -0.96 2.19
C LYS A 22 -13.36 0.42 2.28
N ASN A 23 -12.18 0.51 2.89
CA ASN A 23 -11.42 1.77 2.93
C ASN A 23 -10.99 2.23 1.53
N PHE A 24 -10.53 1.31 0.67
CA PHE A 24 -10.21 1.63 -0.74
C PHE A 24 -11.45 2.09 -1.53
N GLU A 25 -12.61 1.45 -1.32
CA GLU A 25 -13.87 1.90 -1.93
C GLU A 25 -14.23 3.32 -1.52
N LEU A 26 -14.24 3.61 -0.21
CA LEU A 26 -14.54 4.95 0.31
C LEU A 26 -13.54 6.00 -0.19
N SER A 27 -12.25 5.65 -0.27
CA SER A 27 -11.23 6.53 -0.84
C SER A 27 -11.47 6.79 -2.34
N SER A 28 -11.94 5.79 -3.09
CA SER A 28 -12.32 5.94 -4.50
C SER A 28 -13.52 6.86 -4.67
N GLU A 29 -14.54 6.71 -3.81
CA GLU A 29 -15.70 7.62 -3.78
C GLU A 29 -15.29 9.05 -3.45
N GLN A 30 -14.43 9.22 -2.43
CA GLN A 30 -13.88 10.53 -2.06
C GLN A 30 -13.16 11.20 -3.24
N ILE A 31 -12.26 10.48 -3.92
CA ILE A 31 -11.53 10.99 -5.09
C ILE A 31 -12.52 11.46 -6.19
N LYS A 32 -13.62 10.71 -6.40
CA LYS A 32 -14.66 11.06 -7.38
C LYS A 32 -15.41 12.34 -6.98
N GLU A 33 -15.80 12.47 -5.71
CA GLU A 33 -16.48 13.65 -5.20
C GLU A 33 -15.57 14.88 -5.20
N ASP A 34 -14.29 14.74 -4.84
CA ASP A 34 -13.30 15.81 -4.93
C ASP A 34 -13.12 16.30 -6.36
N SER A 35 -13.09 15.39 -7.34
CA SER A 35 -13.06 15.75 -8.76
C SER A 35 -14.35 16.47 -9.19
N SER A 36 -15.50 15.99 -8.75
CA SER A 36 -16.80 16.62 -9.03
C SER A 36 -16.88 18.04 -8.45
N LYS A 37 -16.34 18.25 -7.25
CA LYS A 37 -16.19 19.56 -6.64
C LYS A 37 -15.29 20.47 -7.48
N LEU A 38 -14.08 19.98 -7.82
CA LEU A 38 -13.12 20.74 -8.63
C LEU A 38 -13.69 21.14 -10.01
N LYS A 39 -14.49 20.28 -10.65
CA LYS A 39 -15.18 20.61 -11.92
C LYS A 39 -16.16 21.76 -11.80
N LYS A 40 -16.68 22.03 -10.60
CA LYS A 40 -17.69 23.07 -10.31
C LYS A 40 -17.08 24.28 -9.58
N ASP A 41 -15.79 24.25 -9.26
CA ASP A 41 -15.13 25.29 -8.46
C ASP A 41 -15.10 26.66 -9.15
N TRP A 42 -15.31 26.71 -10.48
CA TRP A 42 -15.48 27.95 -11.24
C TRP A 42 -16.85 28.61 -11.06
N ILE A 43 -17.82 27.90 -10.45
CA ILE A 43 -19.17 28.41 -10.19
C ILE A 43 -19.14 29.20 -8.87
N ASN A 44 -19.30 30.50 -8.97
CA ASN A 44 -19.33 31.36 -7.79
C ASN A 44 -20.64 31.20 -6.99
N PRO A 45 -20.58 31.31 -5.67
CA PRO A 45 -21.78 31.23 -4.84
C PRO A 45 -22.69 32.40 -5.08
N ILE A 46 -24.00 32.15 -4.95
CA ILE A 46 -25.01 33.20 -4.85
C ILE A 46 -24.90 33.79 -3.43
N THR A 47 -24.72 35.11 -3.34
CA THR A 47 -24.62 35.79 -2.04
C THR A 47 -25.94 36.52 -1.75
N TYR A 48 -26.46 36.33 -0.54
CA TYR A 48 -27.57 37.10 0.01
C TYR A 48 -27.04 37.99 1.13
N GLN A 49 -27.26 39.29 1.01
CA GLN A 49 -26.88 40.24 2.01
C GLN A 49 -28.13 40.97 2.49
N TYR A 50 -28.37 40.89 3.78
CA TYR A 50 -29.39 41.68 4.46
C TYR A 50 -28.68 42.76 5.32
N THR A 51 -29.01 44.01 5.09
CA THR A 51 -28.49 45.13 5.83
C THR A 51 -29.69 45.86 6.51
N ASN A 52 -29.60 46.02 7.82
CA ASN A 52 -30.55 46.79 8.60
C ASN A 52 -29.76 47.92 9.32
N ASN A 53 -29.98 49.14 8.87
CA ASN A 53 -29.38 50.32 9.46
C ASN A 53 -30.38 50.94 10.42
N LEU A 54 -30.09 50.88 11.71
CA LEU A 54 -30.83 51.55 12.81
C LEU A 54 -30.16 52.90 13.06
N GLY A 55 -30.48 53.91 12.26
CA GLY A 55 -29.99 55.29 12.43
C GLY A 55 -31.06 56.17 13.07
N GLU A 56 -30.64 57.25 13.76
CA GLU A 56 -31.57 58.17 14.45
C GLU A 56 -32.52 58.93 13.51
N GLU A 57 -32.21 59.05 12.22
CA GLU A 57 -33.02 59.78 11.25
C GLU A 57 -33.83 58.94 10.24
N TYR A 58 -33.31 57.74 9.86
CA TYR A 58 -34.01 56.84 8.94
C TYR A 58 -33.62 55.38 9.17
N GLU A 59 -34.61 54.53 9.45
CA GLU A 59 -34.44 53.08 9.40
C GLU A 59 -34.47 52.60 7.95
N THR A 60 -33.36 52.04 7.46
CA THR A 60 -33.32 51.46 6.13
C THR A 60 -33.02 49.99 6.17
N GLN A 61 -33.93 49.19 5.64
CA GLN A 61 -33.73 47.75 5.45
C GLN A 61 -33.45 47.50 3.96
N ARG A 62 -32.36 46.77 3.70
CA ARG A 62 -31.98 46.43 2.33
C ARG A 62 -31.64 44.93 2.23
N SER A 63 -32.30 44.24 1.31
CA SER A 63 -32.00 42.88 0.91
C SER A 63 -31.39 42.89 -0.49
N VAL A 64 -30.21 42.27 -0.64
CA VAL A 64 -29.53 42.20 -1.94
C VAL A 64 -29.18 40.75 -2.20
N ILE A 65 -29.60 40.21 -3.34
CA ILE A 65 -29.11 38.94 -3.89
C ILE A 65 -28.14 39.29 -5.00
N SER A 66 -26.91 38.82 -4.87
CA SER A 66 -25.87 39.07 -5.87
C SER A 66 -25.39 37.74 -6.47
N ILE A 67 -25.36 37.72 -7.81
CA ILE A 67 -24.77 36.62 -8.57
C ILE A 67 -23.66 37.24 -9.43
N ASN A 68 -22.42 36.87 -9.13
CA ASN A 68 -21.27 37.30 -9.93
C ASN A 68 -20.60 36.06 -10.51
N GLN A 69 -21.03 35.70 -11.72
CA GLN A 69 -20.61 34.47 -12.38
C GLN A 69 -19.74 34.79 -13.61
N PRO A 70 -18.44 34.35 -13.63
CA PRO A 70 -17.64 34.45 -14.84
C PRO A 70 -18.24 33.52 -15.91
N ILE A 71 -18.55 34.05 -17.07
CA ILE A 71 -19.12 33.28 -18.21
C ILE A 71 -17.99 32.88 -19.16
N PHE A 72 -16.98 33.74 -19.27
CA PHE A 72 -15.83 33.54 -20.15
C PHE A 72 -14.54 34.00 -19.46
N GLN A 73 -13.53 33.16 -19.45
CA GLN A 73 -12.20 33.43 -18.91
C GLN A 73 -11.14 32.89 -19.86
N SER A 74 -11.11 33.38 -21.10
CA SER A 74 -10.08 32.96 -22.09
C SER A 74 -9.80 31.46 -22.13
N GLY A 75 -10.85 30.63 -21.99
CA GLY A 75 -10.71 29.16 -21.90
C GLY A 75 -10.34 28.60 -20.53
N GLY A 76 -10.16 29.45 -19.51
CA GLY A 76 -9.76 29.02 -18.16
C GLY A 76 -10.72 28.02 -17.51
N ILE A 77 -12.05 28.19 -17.72
CA ILE A 77 -13.06 27.24 -17.23
C ILE A 77 -12.87 25.85 -17.84
N TYR A 78 -12.63 25.78 -19.15
CA TYR A 78 -12.38 24.52 -19.85
C TYR A 78 -11.10 23.83 -19.31
N GLN A 79 -10.05 24.61 -19.08
CA GLN A 79 -8.80 24.07 -18.52
C GLN A 79 -8.97 23.66 -17.04
N ALA A 80 -9.80 24.33 -16.26
CA ALA A 80 -10.14 23.93 -14.89
C ALA A 80 -10.86 22.57 -14.87
N ILE A 81 -11.78 22.33 -15.80
CA ILE A 81 -12.44 21.02 -15.93
C ILE A 81 -11.43 19.93 -16.33
N LYS A 82 -10.55 20.21 -17.30
CA LYS A 82 -9.49 19.28 -17.68
C LYS A 82 -8.49 19.00 -16.54
N TYR A 83 -8.19 20.03 -15.75
CA TYR A 83 -7.36 19.86 -14.55
C TYR A 83 -8.04 18.94 -13.54
N ALA A 84 -9.34 19.10 -13.30
CA ALA A 84 -10.10 18.22 -12.42
C ALA A 84 -10.10 16.76 -12.92
N ASP A 85 -10.27 16.54 -14.24
CA ASP A 85 -10.24 15.20 -14.84
C ASP A 85 -8.85 14.55 -14.72
N SER A 86 -7.77 15.29 -14.98
CA SER A 86 -6.42 14.78 -14.85
C SER A 86 -6.02 14.57 -13.38
N THR A 87 -6.55 15.36 -12.46
CA THR A 87 -6.39 15.16 -11.03
C THR A 87 -7.08 13.88 -10.57
N TYR A 88 -8.29 13.62 -11.04
CA TYR A 88 -9.00 12.37 -10.80
C TYR A 88 -8.22 11.16 -11.30
N LYS A 89 -7.76 11.22 -12.56
CA LYS A 89 -6.96 10.14 -13.16
C LYS A 89 -5.70 9.84 -12.35
N TYR A 90 -4.96 10.88 -11.96
CA TYR A 90 -3.76 10.72 -11.13
C TYR A 90 -4.08 10.08 -9.77
N ALA A 91 -5.09 10.61 -9.06
CA ALA A 91 -5.47 10.11 -7.73
C ALA A 91 -6.00 8.67 -7.78
N SER A 92 -6.76 8.30 -8.82
CA SER A 92 -7.25 6.94 -9.01
C SER A 92 -6.11 5.95 -9.27
N LEU A 93 -5.11 6.33 -10.08
CA LEU A 93 -3.91 5.51 -10.31
C LEU A 93 -3.04 5.40 -9.06
N ASP A 94 -2.96 6.46 -8.25
CA ASP A 94 -2.25 6.44 -6.97
C ASP A 94 -2.91 5.46 -5.99
N LEU A 95 -4.24 5.48 -5.89
CA LEU A 95 -5.00 4.54 -5.05
C LEU A 95 -4.83 3.08 -5.53
N GLU A 96 -4.86 2.85 -6.83
CA GLU A 96 -4.60 1.53 -7.42
C GLU A 96 -3.17 1.05 -7.12
N GLN A 97 -2.18 1.94 -7.21
CA GLN A 97 -0.79 1.62 -6.83
C GLN A 97 -0.69 1.21 -5.36
N GLN A 98 -1.31 1.96 -4.44
CA GLN A 98 -1.32 1.64 -3.02
C GLN A 98 -1.94 0.26 -2.75
N LYS A 99 -3.05 -0.08 -3.46
CA LYS A 99 -3.67 -1.41 -3.37
C LYS A 99 -2.71 -2.51 -3.83
N LYS A 100 -2.03 -2.31 -4.98
CA LYS A 100 -1.04 -3.27 -5.50
C LYS A 100 0.19 -3.43 -4.60
N GLU A 101 0.66 -2.34 -4.00
CA GLU A 101 1.75 -2.39 -3.02
C GLU A 101 1.37 -3.22 -1.79
N LEU A 102 0.15 -3.05 -1.28
CA LEU A 102 -0.34 -3.82 -0.15
C LEU A 102 -0.43 -5.34 -0.46
N ILE A 103 -0.89 -5.69 -1.66
CA ILE A 103 -0.91 -7.09 -2.13
C ILE A 103 0.50 -7.65 -2.24
N LYS A 104 1.42 -6.89 -2.82
CA LYS A 104 2.84 -7.26 -2.91
C LYS A 104 3.44 -7.51 -1.53
N ASP A 105 3.14 -6.65 -0.56
CA ASP A 105 3.65 -6.81 0.81
C ASP A 105 3.08 -8.07 1.46
N ALA A 106 1.79 -8.35 1.28
CA ALA A 106 1.17 -9.58 1.76
C ALA A 106 1.81 -10.84 1.15
N LEU A 107 2.08 -10.83 -0.16
CA LEU A 107 2.76 -11.93 -0.86
C LEU A 107 4.20 -12.11 -0.36
N ASN A 108 4.94 -11.03 -0.18
CA ASN A 108 6.29 -11.08 0.39
C ASN A 108 6.31 -11.70 1.78
N ILE A 109 5.31 -11.39 2.61
CA ILE A 109 5.17 -12.00 3.94
C ILE A 109 4.89 -13.51 3.81
N LEU A 110 4.00 -13.93 2.90
CA LEU A 110 3.72 -15.36 2.66
C LEU A 110 4.97 -16.12 2.21
N PHE A 111 5.75 -15.57 1.27
CA PHE A 111 7.02 -16.16 0.86
C PHE A 111 8.03 -16.28 2.02
N ASN A 112 8.11 -15.26 2.86
CA ASN A 112 8.98 -15.27 4.02
C ASN A 112 8.51 -16.27 5.09
N ILE A 113 7.20 -16.47 5.27
CA ILE A 113 6.66 -17.52 6.16
C ILE A 113 7.11 -18.90 5.65
N GLU A 114 6.96 -19.16 4.34
CA GLU A 114 7.35 -20.45 3.78
C GLU A 114 8.86 -20.69 3.85
N LYS A 115 9.67 -19.69 3.51
CA LYS A 115 11.13 -19.74 3.70
C LYS A 115 11.50 -20.04 5.16
N THR A 116 10.80 -19.40 6.11
CA THR A 116 11.06 -19.64 7.55
C THR A 116 10.61 -21.03 7.98
N ASN A 117 9.53 -21.59 7.42
CA ASN A 117 9.11 -22.97 7.62
C ASN A 117 10.23 -23.94 7.24
N LEU A 118 10.81 -23.78 6.04
CA LEU A 118 11.92 -24.61 5.58
C LEU A 118 13.18 -24.48 6.47
N ASN A 119 13.46 -23.26 6.93
CA ASN A 119 14.55 -23.03 7.87
C ASN A 119 14.31 -23.69 9.23
N ILE A 120 13.08 -23.68 9.73
CA ILE A 120 12.68 -24.38 10.97
C ILE A 120 12.86 -25.90 10.79
N GLU A 121 12.47 -26.45 9.66
CA GLU A 121 12.65 -27.87 9.36
C GLU A 121 14.15 -28.23 9.34
N LYS A 122 14.97 -27.47 8.62
CA LYS A 122 16.43 -27.61 8.63
C LYS A 122 17.01 -27.53 10.05
N ALA A 123 16.57 -26.54 10.85
CA ALA A 123 17.06 -26.37 12.23
C ALA A 123 16.67 -27.54 13.14
N LYS A 124 15.50 -28.19 12.92
CA LYS A 124 15.12 -29.41 13.65
C LYS A 124 16.10 -30.56 13.38
N TYR A 125 16.45 -30.80 12.11
CA TYR A 125 17.45 -31.83 11.77
C TYR A 125 18.83 -31.49 12.31
N THR A 126 19.25 -30.22 12.28
CA THR A 126 20.51 -29.77 12.88
C THR A 126 20.51 -30.00 14.38
N LEU A 127 19.40 -29.74 15.08
CA LEU A 127 19.23 -29.99 16.51
C LEU A 127 19.32 -31.49 16.85
N GLU A 128 18.73 -32.34 16.01
CA GLU A 128 18.78 -33.78 16.17
C GLU A 128 20.23 -34.32 16.04
N ASN A 129 20.93 -33.84 15.01
CA ASN A 129 22.34 -34.15 14.82
C ASN A 129 23.21 -33.71 16.02
N ALA A 130 22.95 -32.49 16.56
CA ALA A 130 23.67 -32.02 17.74
C ALA A 130 23.40 -32.87 18.99
N LYS A 131 22.18 -33.41 19.18
CA LYS A 131 21.85 -34.34 20.27
C LYS A 131 22.61 -35.66 20.12
N ILE A 132 22.67 -36.19 18.90
CA ILE A 132 23.41 -37.43 18.61
C ILE A 132 24.91 -37.21 18.92
N ASP A 133 25.47 -36.05 18.53
CA ASP A 133 26.89 -35.73 18.80
C ASP A 133 27.19 -35.62 20.29
N VAL A 134 26.31 -34.98 21.07
CA VAL A 134 26.43 -34.92 22.53
C VAL A 134 26.45 -36.34 23.13
N ASN A 135 25.52 -37.20 22.72
CA ASN A 135 25.48 -38.58 23.25
C ASN A 135 26.74 -39.36 22.89
N ARG A 136 27.20 -39.24 21.63
CA ARG A 136 28.46 -39.90 21.20
C ARG A 136 29.67 -39.42 22.00
N LYS A 137 29.83 -38.11 22.19
CA LYS A 137 30.96 -37.53 22.96
C LYS A 137 30.87 -37.88 24.43
N LYS A 138 29.66 -37.94 25.00
CA LYS A 138 29.45 -38.40 26.36
C LYS A 138 29.97 -39.83 26.58
N GLU A 139 29.63 -40.76 25.68
CA GLU A 139 30.13 -42.14 25.73
C GLU A 139 31.67 -42.20 25.58
N GLN A 140 32.24 -41.39 24.69
CA GLN A 140 33.69 -41.34 24.48
C GLN A 140 34.42 -40.77 25.68
N VAL A 141 33.90 -39.76 26.36
CA VAL A 141 34.48 -39.23 27.62
C VAL A 141 34.36 -40.23 28.74
N LEU A 142 33.21 -40.90 28.92
CA LEU A 142 33.01 -41.93 29.94
C LEU A 142 33.96 -43.11 29.78
N ASN A 143 34.32 -43.47 28.55
CA ASN A 143 35.25 -44.55 28.24
C ASN A 143 36.73 -44.09 28.22
N GLY A 144 37.02 -42.82 28.56
CA GLY A 144 38.36 -42.27 28.61
C GLY A 144 39.01 -41.99 27.24
N PHE A 145 38.23 -42.00 26.16
CA PHE A 145 38.76 -41.74 24.81
C PHE A 145 38.86 -40.26 24.45
N LEU A 146 38.11 -39.36 25.15
CA LEU A 146 38.12 -37.94 24.95
C LEU A 146 38.18 -37.17 26.26
N ASP A 147 38.75 -35.96 26.21
CA ASP A 147 38.70 -35.00 27.31
C ASP A 147 37.27 -34.41 27.46
N ALA A 148 36.90 -34.06 28.70
CA ALA A 148 35.59 -33.49 29.01
C ALA A 148 35.27 -32.21 28.24
N SER A 149 36.26 -31.42 27.85
CA SER A 149 36.11 -30.21 27.06
C SER A 149 35.39 -30.45 25.75
N PHE A 150 35.56 -31.60 25.11
CA PHE A 150 34.84 -31.95 23.88
C PHE A 150 33.34 -32.17 24.10
N LEU A 151 32.96 -32.66 25.28
CA LEU A 151 31.56 -32.78 25.67
C LEU A 151 30.95 -31.40 25.96
N ASP A 152 31.70 -30.52 26.64
CA ASP A 152 31.24 -29.15 26.90
C ASP A 152 31.01 -28.37 25.62
N ASP A 153 31.90 -28.48 24.64
CA ASP A 153 31.72 -27.87 23.30
C ASP A 153 30.48 -28.40 22.57
N ALA A 154 30.22 -29.70 22.66
CA ALA A 154 29.03 -30.29 22.07
C ALA A 154 27.74 -29.82 22.77
N LEU A 155 27.76 -29.68 24.09
CA LEU A 155 26.64 -29.12 24.87
C LEU A 155 26.40 -27.66 24.52
N LEU A 156 27.44 -26.86 24.35
CA LEU A 156 27.34 -25.47 23.90
C LEU A 156 26.70 -25.40 22.50
N THR A 157 27.16 -26.23 21.56
CA THR A 157 26.63 -26.34 20.22
C THR A 157 25.15 -26.74 20.23
N LEU A 158 24.76 -27.71 21.04
CA LEU A 158 23.38 -28.13 21.25
C LEU A 158 22.52 -26.97 21.74
N ASN A 159 22.98 -26.20 22.73
CA ASN A 159 22.23 -25.07 23.27
C ASN A 159 22.08 -23.95 22.24
N THR A 160 23.13 -23.61 21.52
CA THR A 160 23.09 -22.61 20.42
C THR A 160 22.10 -23.03 19.35
N THR A 161 22.07 -24.31 18.97
CA THR A 161 21.12 -24.82 17.99
C THR A 161 19.66 -24.76 18.48
N LYS A 162 19.44 -25.02 19.79
CA LYS A 162 18.11 -24.86 20.42
C LYS A 162 17.66 -23.41 20.37
N HIS A 163 18.51 -22.45 20.70
CA HIS A 163 18.21 -21.02 20.62
C HIS A 163 17.84 -20.62 19.21
N ASN A 164 18.63 -20.99 18.20
CA ASN A 164 18.33 -20.71 16.81
C ASN A 164 16.94 -21.24 16.38
N LEU A 165 16.55 -22.44 16.81
CA LEU A 165 15.22 -22.97 16.51
C LEU A 165 14.10 -22.16 17.17
N VAL A 166 14.32 -21.67 18.40
CA VAL A 166 13.34 -20.80 19.09
C VAL A 166 13.20 -19.47 18.37
N ASP A 167 14.31 -18.86 17.98
CA ASP A 167 14.34 -17.59 17.25
C ASP A 167 13.61 -17.68 15.90
N LEU A 168 13.84 -18.77 15.15
CA LEU A 168 13.13 -19.01 13.90
C LEU A 168 11.62 -19.17 14.10
N LYS A 169 11.18 -19.83 15.18
CA LYS A 169 9.75 -19.95 15.52
C LYS A 169 9.15 -18.60 15.89
N TYR A 170 9.89 -17.77 16.62
CA TYR A 170 9.47 -16.42 16.97
C TYR A 170 9.33 -15.55 15.71
N GLN A 171 10.34 -15.56 14.82
CA GLN A 171 10.29 -14.86 13.54
C GLN A 171 9.08 -15.29 12.69
N LYS A 172 8.78 -16.60 12.65
CA LYS A 172 7.58 -17.09 11.97
C LYS A 172 6.30 -16.48 12.57
N GLN A 173 6.19 -16.44 13.89
CA GLN A 173 5.01 -15.89 14.55
C GLN A 173 4.85 -14.40 14.28
N GLU A 174 5.95 -13.65 14.25
CA GLU A 174 5.96 -12.24 13.89
C GLU A 174 5.48 -12.02 12.45
N LEU A 175 5.96 -12.82 11.49
CA LEU A 175 5.48 -12.78 10.11
C LEU A 175 3.97 -13.09 10.00
N ILE A 176 3.47 -14.07 10.76
CA ILE A 176 2.04 -14.38 10.81
C ILE A 176 1.24 -13.20 11.36
N ASN A 177 1.71 -12.55 12.42
CA ASN A 177 1.05 -11.37 12.99
C ASN A 177 1.03 -10.22 11.96
N ASN A 178 2.12 -9.99 11.25
CA ASN A 178 2.20 -8.99 10.19
C ASN A 178 1.26 -9.30 9.03
N PHE A 179 1.12 -10.58 8.65
CA PHE A 179 0.14 -11.00 7.65
C PHE A 179 -1.30 -10.74 8.10
N ASN A 180 -1.63 -11.06 9.34
CA ASN A 180 -2.97 -10.85 9.91
C ASN A 180 -3.36 -9.36 10.00
N ASN A 181 -2.38 -8.45 9.99
CA ASN A 181 -2.65 -7.01 9.87
C ASN A 181 -3.12 -6.60 8.47
N ILE A 182 -2.84 -7.41 7.45
CA ILE A 182 -3.24 -7.15 6.05
C ILE A 182 -4.47 -7.97 5.69
N SER A 183 -4.50 -9.25 6.07
CA SER A 183 -5.53 -10.21 5.71
C SER A 183 -6.40 -10.60 6.91
N SER A 184 -7.70 -10.84 6.68
CA SER A 184 -8.60 -11.44 7.68
C SER A 184 -8.59 -12.97 7.64
N LYS A 185 -7.90 -13.57 6.66
CA LYS A 185 -7.84 -15.02 6.48
C LYS A 185 -6.51 -15.56 6.95
N GLU A 186 -6.50 -16.80 7.40
CA GLU A 186 -5.27 -17.49 7.77
C GLU A 186 -4.33 -17.65 6.57
N TYR A 187 -3.04 -17.46 6.80
CA TYR A 187 -2.00 -17.58 5.76
C TYR A 187 -1.98 -18.95 5.06
N THR A 188 -2.41 -20.01 5.77
CA THR A 188 -2.47 -21.39 5.25
C THR A 188 -3.50 -21.59 4.14
N LYS A 189 -4.43 -20.65 3.95
CA LYS A 189 -5.46 -20.70 2.90
C LYS A 189 -4.99 -20.14 1.55
N PHE A 190 -3.77 -19.63 1.50
CA PHE A 190 -3.20 -19.05 0.30
C PHE A 190 -2.08 -19.93 -0.25
N GLU A 191 -2.20 -20.29 -1.52
CA GLU A 191 -1.12 -20.91 -2.27
C GLU A 191 -0.16 -19.84 -2.79
N LEU A 192 1.15 -20.14 -2.80
CA LEU A 192 2.12 -19.22 -3.34
C LEU A 192 2.01 -19.17 -4.88
N PRO A 193 1.86 -17.98 -5.46
CA PRO A 193 1.75 -17.86 -6.91
C PRO A 193 3.09 -18.19 -7.59
N THR A 194 2.99 -18.80 -8.77
CA THR A 194 4.13 -18.95 -9.67
C THR A 194 4.17 -17.79 -10.64
N PHE A 195 5.34 -17.17 -10.78
CA PHE A 195 5.52 -16.01 -11.64
C PHE A 195 6.06 -16.41 -13.01
N LYS A 196 5.52 -15.78 -14.07
CA LYS A 196 6.07 -15.84 -15.41
C LYS A 196 6.77 -14.53 -15.75
N LEU A 197 7.80 -14.61 -16.59
CA LEU A 197 8.41 -13.41 -17.15
C LEU A 197 7.47 -12.82 -18.21
N PHE A 198 7.27 -11.51 -18.15
CA PHE A 198 6.47 -10.77 -19.12
C PHE A 198 7.37 -10.26 -20.25
N ASP A 199 6.75 -10.09 -21.43
CA ASP A 199 7.35 -9.35 -22.52
C ASP A 199 7.52 -7.85 -22.14
N GLU A 200 8.57 -7.22 -22.67
CA GLU A 200 8.91 -5.82 -22.39
C GLU A 200 7.75 -4.87 -22.73
N LYS A 201 7.09 -5.12 -23.86
CA LYS A 201 5.95 -4.30 -24.30
C LYS A 201 4.77 -4.42 -23.35
N GLU A 202 4.42 -5.63 -22.95
CA GLU A 202 3.34 -5.89 -21.99
C GLU A 202 3.64 -5.24 -20.62
N PHE A 203 4.91 -5.28 -20.20
CA PHE A 203 5.37 -4.62 -18.99
C PHE A 203 5.19 -3.09 -19.06
N LEU A 204 5.59 -2.46 -20.17
CA LEU A 204 5.49 -1.01 -20.34
C LEU A 204 4.01 -0.56 -20.39
N ASP A 205 3.17 -1.26 -21.15
CA ASP A 205 1.76 -0.93 -21.32
C ASP A 205 0.96 -1.07 -20.01
N ASN A 206 1.37 -1.96 -19.12
CA ASN A 206 0.69 -2.22 -17.84
C ASN A 206 1.37 -1.58 -16.62
N ASN A 207 2.48 -0.85 -16.80
CA ASN A 207 3.21 -0.22 -15.70
C ASN A 207 2.43 0.94 -15.09
N ILE A 208 1.92 0.75 -13.87
CA ILE A 208 1.12 1.75 -13.18
C ILE A 208 1.92 3.02 -12.86
N ASN A 209 3.24 2.91 -12.60
CA ASN A 209 4.09 4.05 -12.33
C ASN A 209 4.22 4.95 -13.56
N LEU A 210 4.38 4.37 -14.76
CA LEU A 210 4.41 5.14 -16.01
C LEU A 210 3.08 5.84 -16.24
N LYS A 211 1.95 5.11 -16.13
CA LYS A 211 0.60 5.70 -16.26
C LYS A 211 0.36 6.84 -15.27
N LYS A 212 0.85 6.70 -14.04
CA LYS A 212 0.74 7.72 -13.00
C LYS A 212 1.57 8.96 -13.32
N ILE A 213 2.81 8.79 -13.82
CA ILE A 213 3.67 9.89 -14.24
C ILE A 213 3.05 10.64 -15.43
N GLU A 214 2.51 9.93 -16.42
CA GLU A 214 1.78 10.54 -17.55
C GLU A 214 0.58 11.36 -17.06
N ALA A 215 -0.19 10.82 -16.12
CA ALA A 215 -1.32 11.53 -15.53
C ALA A 215 -0.87 12.77 -14.74
N ASP A 216 0.27 12.74 -14.06
CA ASP A 216 0.85 13.89 -13.34
C ASP A 216 1.32 14.99 -14.31
N VAL A 217 1.96 14.61 -15.43
CA VAL A 217 2.34 15.54 -16.48
C VAL A 217 1.11 16.25 -17.07
N MET A 218 0.04 15.48 -17.38
CA MET A 218 -1.23 16.05 -17.88
C MET A 218 -1.85 16.99 -16.84
N LYS A 219 -1.88 16.59 -15.56
CA LYS A 219 -2.41 17.41 -14.46
C LYS A 219 -1.66 18.73 -14.33
N LYS A 220 -0.33 18.70 -14.31
CA LYS A 220 0.52 19.90 -14.23
C LYS A 220 0.38 20.79 -15.45
N GLY A 221 0.29 20.21 -16.64
CA GLY A 221 0.03 20.94 -17.90
C GLY A 221 -1.30 21.67 -17.87
N ASN A 222 -2.39 20.99 -17.53
CA ASN A 222 -3.72 21.60 -17.44
C ASN A 222 -3.78 22.68 -16.34
N TYR A 223 -3.09 22.48 -15.21
CA TYR A 223 -2.98 23.49 -14.16
C TYR A 223 -2.27 24.75 -14.67
N SER A 224 -1.16 24.58 -15.40
CA SER A 224 -0.42 25.70 -15.99
C SER A 224 -1.29 26.52 -16.96
N TYR A 225 -2.01 25.84 -17.87
CA TYR A 225 -2.93 26.52 -18.80
C TYR A 225 -4.09 27.20 -18.08
N MET A 226 -4.67 26.57 -17.07
CA MET A 226 -5.74 27.17 -16.24
C MET A 226 -5.23 28.44 -15.55
N THR A 227 -4.02 28.42 -15.03
CA THR A 227 -3.41 29.56 -14.34
C THR A 227 -3.08 30.68 -15.34
N MET A 228 -2.52 30.35 -16.49
CA MET A 228 -2.19 31.30 -17.53
C MET A 228 -3.43 32.03 -18.08
N ALA A 229 -4.57 31.33 -18.20
CA ALA A 229 -5.82 31.92 -18.65
C ALA A 229 -6.34 33.07 -17.74
N LYS A 230 -5.89 33.14 -16.47
CA LYS A 230 -6.22 34.24 -15.56
C LYS A 230 -5.55 35.58 -15.93
N TYR A 231 -4.48 35.52 -16.71
CA TYR A 231 -3.69 36.69 -17.13
C TYR A 231 -3.94 37.10 -18.58
N LEU A 232 -4.80 36.35 -19.28
CA LEU A 232 -5.22 36.69 -20.64
C LEU A 232 -6.51 37.51 -20.59
N PRO A 233 -6.66 38.46 -21.53
CA PRO A 233 -7.85 39.29 -21.60
C PRO A 233 -9.12 38.51 -21.96
#